data_075d9cf7700dadf2b7df8e87f8cfc469
#
_entry.id   075d9cf7700dadf2b7df8e87f8cfc469
#
_cell.length_a   1.000
_cell.length_b   1.000
_cell.length_c   1.000
_cell.angle_alpha   90.00
_cell.angle_beta   90.00
_cell.angle_gamma   90.00
#
_symmetry.space_group_name_H-M   'P 1'
#
loop_
_entity.id
_entity.type
_entity.pdbx_description
1 polymer ?
#
loop_
_entity_poly.entity_id
_entity_poly.type
_entity_poly.pdbx_seq_one_letter_code
_entity_poly.pdbx_strand_id
1 'polypeptide(L)'
;MEPTTRRTVPEITCDGTGVVSHAGTVLLAELADRIGLTALLSEATDGLRERRAGHDPGRVLIDVAVAIADGAVTISDIQALADHEGLHGPAGSVASTSTIWRVLAGIDAAMLVRIRQARAEARDRAWTARGELTGSELPGSRAAGKTISEVVIDLDATLVTAHSEKEDAKGNFKGGFGHHPLGAWLDNTNEALAMLLRPGNAGSNTATDHLTVLEQALAQIPDRWRSKNVLIRADGAGYSHALISALSTQGLGFSVGYPVTEAVRDAIKLLPKWAWTAANNADGGLREHADVVEVTGMLDLSRWTATCPGMRVIVRREHPHPGRPWTPSRSVTATATKPSRPTPPAGSCRSWTPGTAPTPASKTTSAQARTPASGTCPPGTPTSTRSGSNSPSSPRTCSPWPSRRS
;
A
#
# COMPACT_ATOMS: atom_id res chain seq x y z
N MET A 1 18.54 -9.43 -34.19
CA MET A 1 17.55 -8.35 -34.09
C MET A 1 17.69 -7.81 -32.70
N GLU A 2 18.20 -6.60 -32.52
CA GLU A 2 18.28 -5.98 -31.22
C GLU A 2 16.86 -5.76 -30.68
N PRO A 3 16.57 -6.08 -29.42
CA PRO A 3 15.27 -5.82 -28.86
C PRO A 3 15.04 -4.32 -28.83
N THR A 4 13.97 -3.86 -29.45
CA THR A 4 13.57 -2.46 -29.38
C THR A 4 13.12 -2.18 -27.95
N THR A 5 14.06 -1.82 -27.10
CA THR A 5 13.80 -1.46 -25.69
C THR A 5 13.19 -0.07 -25.54
N ARG A 6 13.23 0.74 -26.60
CA ARG A 6 12.76 2.12 -26.55
C ARG A 6 11.34 2.21 -27.09
N ARG A 7 10.42 2.67 -26.25
CA ARG A 7 9.06 3.03 -26.66
C ARG A 7 9.10 4.32 -27.49
N THR A 8 8.22 4.41 -28.49
CA THR A 8 7.93 5.71 -29.11
C THR A 8 7.24 6.55 -28.05
N VAL A 9 7.79 7.71 -27.73
CA VAL A 9 7.14 8.64 -26.79
C VAL A 9 6.11 9.42 -27.60
N PRO A 10 4.80 9.21 -27.40
CA PRO A 10 3.78 9.99 -28.08
C PRO A 10 3.77 11.43 -27.53
N GLU A 11 3.55 12.40 -28.37
CA GLU A 11 3.27 13.76 -27.96
C GLU A 11 1.85 13.81 -27.39
N ILE A 12 1.71 14.21 -26.13
CA ILE A 12 0.42 14.30 -25.45
C ILE A 12 0.02 15.76 -25.45
N THR A 13 -1.08 16.09 -26.14
CA THR A 13 -1.69 17.42 -26.18
C THR A 13 -3.03 17.43 -25.45
N CYS A 14 -3.48 18.60 -25.00
CA CYS A 14 -4.78 18.79 -24.35
C CYS A 14 -5.72 19.65 -25.22
N ASP A 15 -5.61 19.56 -26.54
CA ASP A 15 -6.36 20.36 -27.50
C ASP A 15 -7.75 19.80 -27.83
N GLY A 16 -8.10 18.63 -27.29
CA GLY A 16 -9.39 17.96 -27.49
C GLY A 16 -9.51 17.23 -28.82
N THR A 17 -8.45 17.17 -29.64
CA THR A 17 -8.39 16.35 -30.86
C THR A 17 -7.77 15.00 -30.57
N GLY A 18 -8.30 13.93 -31.16
CA GLY A 18 -7.75 12.57 -30.98
C GLY A 18 -7.77 12.06 -29.53
N VAL A 19 -8.81 12.39 -28.75
CA VAL A 19 -8.91 11.98 -27.35
C VAL A 19 -8.84 10.47 -27.22
N VAL A 20 -7.85 10.01 -26.45
CA VAL A 20 -7.61 8.59 -26.19
C VAL A 20 -7.84 8.31 -24.70
N SER A 21 -8.65 7.29 -24.39
CA SER A 21 -8.82 6.82 -23.03
C SER A 21 -7.49 6.31 -22.46
N HIS A 22 -7.27 6.52 -21.16
CA HIS A 22 -6.10 5.97 -20.47
C HIS A 22 -4.74 6.48 -21.00
N ALA A 23 -4.70 7.59 -21.73
CA ALA A 23 -3.45 8.16 -22.30
C ALA A 23 -2.35 8.39 -21.25
N GLY A 24 -2.73 8.64 -20.00
CA GLY A 24 -1.80 8.82 -18.89
C GLY A 24 -0.96 7.58 -18.55
N THR A 25 -1.34 6.38 -18.97
CA THR A 25 -0.60 5.15 -18.72
C THR A 25 0.78 5.13 -19.39
N VAL A 26 0.90 5.83 -20.50
CA VAL A 26 2.18 5.98 -21.22
C VAL A 26 3.23 6.66 -20.34
N LEU A 27 2.82 7.62 -19.51
CA LEU A 27 3.74 8.33 -18.60
C LEU A 27 4.34 7.40 -17.55
N LEU A 28 3.59 6.39 -17.09
CA LEU A 28 4.09 5.37 -16.15
C LEU A 28 5.18 4.53 -16.80
N ALA A 29 4.94 4.09 -18.03
CA ALA A 29 5.90 3.31 -18.79
C ALA A 29 7.17 4.13 -19.11
N GLU A 30 7.00 5.39 -19.51
CA GLU A 30 8.11 6.31 -19.76
C GLU A 30 8.92 6.60 -18.48
N LEU A 31 8.26 6.79 -17.35
CA LEU A 31 8.94 6.95 -16.07
C LEU A 31 9.80 5.72 -15.75
N ALA A 32 9.25 4.50 -15.93
CA ALA A 32 10.01 3.27 -15.72
C ALA A 32 11.28 3.20 -16.60
N ASP A 33 11.16 3.63 -17.85
CA ASP A 33 12.29 3.68 -18.78
C ASP A 33 13.33 4.74 -18.37
N ARG A 34 12.86 5.93 -17.97
CA ARG A 34 13.74 7.05 -17.56
C ARG A 34 14.53 6.76 -16.30
N ILE A 35 13.94 6.12 -15.30
CA ILE A 35 14.65 5.72 -14.06
C ILE A 35 15.43 4.41 -14.25
N GLY A 36 15.39 3.82 -15.43
CA GLY A 36 16.12 2.61 -15.79
C GLY A 36 15.48 1.32 -15.25
N LEU A 37 14.26 1.36 -14.71
CA LEU A 37 13.60 0.18 -14.13
C LEU A 37 13.39 -0.91 -15.19
N THR A 38 12.98 -0.55 -16.40
CA THR A 38 12.78 -1.50 -17.50
C THR A 38 14.09 -2.25 -17.81
N ALA A 39 15.20 -1.54 -17.98
CA ALA A 39 16.50 -2.14 -18.28
C ALA A 39 16.99 -3.05 -17.14
N LEU A 40 16.87 -2.60 -15.90
CA LEU A 40 17.25 -3.37 -14.70
C LEU A 40 16.40 -4.64 -14.55
N LEU A 41 15.10 -4.58 -14.84
CA LEU A 41 14.24 -5.76 -14.85
C LEU A 41 14.58 -6.71 -15.99
N SER A 42 14.94 -6.19 -17.18
CA SER A 42 15.39 -7.02 -18.31
C SER A 42 16.65 -7.80 -17.95
N GLU A 43 17.62 -7.14 -17.27
CA GLU A 43 18.82 -7.79 -16.76
C GLU A 43 18.47 -8.83 -15.67
N ALA A 44 17.63 -8.47 -14.72
CA ALA A 44 17.21 -9.37 -13.63
C ALA A 44 16.52 -10.63 -14.12
N THR A 45 15.85 -10.58 -15.28
CA THR A 45 15.05 -11.66 -15.87
C THR A 45 15.65 -12.27 -17.13
N ASP A 46 16.91 -11.95 -17.45
CA ASP A 46 17.58 -12.42 -18.70
C ASP A 46 17.53 -13.95 -18.86
N GLY A 47 17.59 -14.71 -17.76
CA GLY A 47 17.47 -16.17 -17.77
C GLY A 47 16.13 -16.72 -18.27
N LEU A 48 15.08 -15.90 -18.39
CA LEU A 48 13.79 -16.29 -18.99
C LEU A 48 13.73 -16.08 -20.49
N ARG A 49 14.74 -15.45 -21.07
CA ARG A 49 14.74 -15.09 -22.47
C ARG A 49 15.15 -16.27 -23.34
N GLU A 50 14.20 -16.79 -24.09
CA GLU A 50 14.51 -17.77 -25.14
C GLU A 50 15.24 -17.08 -26.32
N ARG A 51 16.11 -17.80 -27.00
CA ARG A 51 16.92 -17.28 -28.13
C ARG A 51 16.13 -16.56 -29.22
N ARG A 52 14.83 -16.85 -29.35
CA ARG A 52 13.92 -16.28 -30.35
C ARG A 52 12.70 -15.61 -29.75
N ALA A 53 12.78 -15.22 -28.48
CA ALA A 53 11.66 -14.53 -27.82
C ALA A 53 11.39 -13.18 -28.48
N GLY A 54 10.16 -12.92 -28.87
CA GLY A 54 9.73 -11.65 -29.45
C GLY A 54 9.60 -10.54 -28.41
N HIS A 55 9.46 -10.91 -27.11
CA HIS A 55 9.26 -9.97 -26.01
C HIS A 55 10.38 -10.10 -24.99
N ASP A 56 10.80 -8.96 -24.47
CA ASP A 56 11.72 -8.87 -23.34
C ASP A 56 10.95 -9.08 -22.02
N PRO A 57 11.37 -10.02 -21.14
CA PRO A 57 10.64 -10.30 -19.90
C PRO A 57 10.55 -9.11 -18.95
N GLY A 58 11.59 -8.27 -18.86
CA GLY A 58 11.56 -7.05 -18.03
C GLY A 58 10.53 -6.06 -18.54
N ARG A 59 10.42 -5.89 -19.86
CA ARG A 59 9.36 -5.06 -20.45
C ARG A 59 7.97 -5.65 -20.21
N VAL A 60 7.82 -6.96 -20.29
CA VAL A 60 6.55 -7.63 -19.96
C VAL A 60 6.13 -7.33 -18.53
N LEU A 61 7.06 -7.32 -17.58
CA LEU A 61 6.77 -6.96 -16.19
C LEU A 61 6.33 -5.50 -16.05
N ILE A 62 6.93 -4.57 -16.79
CA ILE A 62 6.49 -3.17 -16.81
C ILE A 62 5.10 -3.03 -17.41
N ASP A 63 4.80 -3.70 -18.53
CA ASP A 63 3.48 -3.64 -19.15
C ASP A 63 2.40 -4.18 -18.20
N VAL A 64 2.68 -5.27 -17.49
CA VAL A 64 1.79 -5.79 -16.43
C VAL A 64 1.62 -4.80 -15.29
N ALA A 65 2.69 -4.15 -14.84
CA ALA A 65 2.62 -3.14 -13.77
C ALA A 65 1.80 -1.92 -14.19
N VAL A 66 1.96 -1.46 -15.43
CA VAL A 66 1.15 -0.37 -16.03
C VAL A 66 -0.31 -0.78 -16.12
N ALA A 67 -0.61 -1.99 -16.60
CA ALA A 67 -1.99 -2.49 -16.64
C ALA A 67 -2.64 -2.54 -15.26
N ILE A 68 -1.92 -3.02 -14.24
CA ILE A 68 -2.42 -3.03 -12.85
C ILE A 68 -2.69 -1.61 -12.35
N ALA A 69 -1.80 -0.65 -12.63
CA ALA A 69 -1.98 0.74 -12.26
C ALA A 69 -3.19 1.37 -12.96
N ASP A 70 -3.51 0.91 -14.17
CA ASP A 70 -4.68 1.28 -14.95
C ASP A 70 -6.00 0.59 -14.53
N GLY A 71 -5.92 -0.35 -13.59
CA GLY A 71 -7.08 -1.03 -13.00
C GLY A 71 -7.26 -2.49 -13.41
N ALA A 72 -6.29 -3.10 -14.10
CA ALA A 72 -6.34 -4.52 -14.43
C ALA A 72 -6.38 -5.40 -13.16
N VAL A 73 -7.24 -6.40 -13.17
CA VAL A 73 -7.40 -7.38 -12.07
C VAL A 73 -7.06 -8.81 -12.51
N THR A 74 -6.96 -9.04 -13.81
CA THR A 74 -6.59 -10.33 -14.43
C THR A 74 -5.52 -10.15 -15.49
N ILE A 75 -4.81 -11.24 -15.82
CA ILE A 75 -3.81 -11.22 -16.92
C ILE A 75 -4.48 -10.87 -18.26
N SER A 76 -5.74 -11.22 -18.45
CA SER A 76 -6.47 -10.94 -19.71
C SER A 76 -6.70 -9.45 -19.93
N ASP A 77 -6.71 -8.64 -18.87
CA ASP A 77 -6.95 -7.20 -18.96
C ASP A 77 -5.79 -6.45 -19.62
N ILE A 78 -4.64 -7.11 -19.83
CA ILE A 78 -3.53 -6.57 -20.62
C ILE A 78 -3.94 -6.20 -22.04
N GLN A 79 -5.04 -6.79 -22.55
CA GLN A 79 -5.60 -6.46 -23.85
C GLN A 79 -5.92 -4.99 -24.00
N ALA A 80 -6.32 -4.32 -22.90
CA ALA A 80 -6.57 -2.88 -22.91
C ALA A 80 -5.34 -2.07 -23.34
N LEU A 81 -4.12 -2.48 -22.95
CA LEU A 81 -2.90 -1.84 -23.45
C LEU A 81 -2.62 -2.20 -24.91
N ALA A 82 -2.87 -3.45 -25.30
CA ALA A 82 -2.64 -3.92 -26.66
C ALA A 82 -3.57 -3.23 -27.69
N ASP A 83 -4.79 -2.89 -27.29
CA ASP A 83 -5.79 -2.23 -28.15
C ASP A 83 -5.45 -0.74 -28.40
N HIS A 84 -4.54 -0.16 -27.62
CA HIS A 84 -4.08 1.21 -27.77
C HIS A 84 -2.71 1.32 -28.47
N GLU A 85 -2.64 0.89 -29.74
CA GLU A 85 -1.41 0.86 -30.52
C GLU A 85 -0.68 2.22 -30.56
N GLY A 86 -1.41 3.32 -30.61
CA GLY A 86 -0.85 4.68 -30.60
C GLY A 86 -0.11 5.04 -29.32
N LEU A 87 -0.40 4.35 -28.20
CA LEU A 87 0.21 4.59 -26.89
C LEU A 87 1.32 3.56 -26.56
N HIS A 88 1.09 2.29 -26.88
CA HIS A 88 1.93 1.19 -26.43
C HIS A 88 2.72 0.51 -27.56
N GLY A 89 2.60 1.01 -28.77
CA GLY A 89 3.28 0.54 -29.97
C GLY A 89 2.37 -0.32 -30.86
N PRO A 90 2.84 -0.65 -32.08
CA PRO A 90 2.04 -1.37 -33.06
C PRO A 90 1.61 -2.75 -32.56
N ALA A 91 0.65 -3.36 -33.26
CA ALA A 91 0.14 -4.70 -32.94
C ALA A 91 1.28 -5.68 -32.64
N GLY A 92 1.17 -6.40 -31.54
CA GLY A 92 2.19 -7.32 -31.07
C GLY A 92 3.36 -6.69 -30.28
N SER A 93 3.34 -5.39 -29.98
CA SER A 93 4.32 -4.75 -29.08
C SER A 93 4.07 -5.12 -27.63
N VAL A 94 2.81 -5.27 -27.23
CA VAL A 94 2.41 -5.77 -25.91
C VAL A 94 2.33 -7.29 -25.95
N ALA A 95 2.86 -7.95 -24.93
CA ALA A 95 2.90 -9.40 -24.86
C ALA A 95 1.50 -10.01 -24.70
N SER A 96 1.25 -11.16 -25.34
CA SER A 96 0.01 -11.90 -25.16
C SER A 96 -0.13 -12.45 -23.75
N THR A 97 -1.36 -12.74 -23.32
CA THR A 97 -1.67 -13.34 -22.01
C THR A 97 -0.87 -14.61 -21.74
N SER A 98 -0.68 -15.47 -22.75
CA SER A 98 0.11 -16.70 -22.63
C SER A 98 1.61 -16.42 -22.44
N THR A 99 2.13 -15.35 -23.05
CA THR A 99 3.52 -14.92 -22.86
C THR A 99 3.72 -14.36 -21.47
N ILE A 100 2.81 -13.51 -20.99
CA ILE A 100 2.83 -12.96 -19.63
C ILE A 100 2.80 -14.10 -18.62
N TRP A 101 1.89 -15.06 -18.80
CA TRP A 101 1.79 -16.21 -17.89
C TRP A 101 3.12 -16.98 -17.81
N ARG A 102 3.77 -17.24 -18.96
CA ARG A 102 5.08 -17.94 -19.00
C ARG A 102 6.18 -17.15 -18.30
N VAL A 103 6.22 -15.84 -18.50
CA VAL A 103 7.19 -14.96 -17.81
C VAL A 103 6.97 -15.03 -16.29
N LEU A 104 5.74 -14.84 -15.82
CA LEU A 104 5.43 -14.88 -14.39
C LEU A 104 5.70 -16.25 -13.76
N ALA A 105 5.32 -17.34 -14.46
CA ALA A 105 5.54 -18.71 -13.99
C ALA A 105 7.02 -19.12 -13.98
N GLY A 106 7.85 -18.47 -14.79
CA GLY A 106 9.29 -18.74 -14.87
C GLY A 106 10.12 -18.02 -13.79
N ILE A 107 9.53 -17.09 -13.04
CA ILE A 107 10.24 -16.35 -11.99
C ILE A 107 10.42 -17.24 -10.76
N ASP A 108 11.65 -17.62 -10.47
CA ASP A 108 12.04 -18.36 -9.28
C ASP A 108 12.46 -17.44 -8.12
N ALA A 109 12.79 -18.05 -6.97
CA ALA A 109 13.19 -17.30 -5.78
C ALA A 109 14.48 -16.47 -5.98
N ALA A 110 15.46 -16.99 -6.74
CA ALA A 110 16.71 -16.28 -7.02
C ALA A 110 16.45 -15.08 -7.92
N MET A 111 15.59 -15.25 -8.91
CA MET A 111 15.16 -14.17 -9.81
C MET A 111 14.38 -13.09 -9.06
N LEU A 112 13.51 -13.46 -8.11
CA LEU A 112 12.82 -12.49 -7.24
C LEU A 112 13.80 -11.62 -6.44
N VAL A 113 14.92 -12.18 -6.00
CA VAL A 113 15.98 -11.39 -5.33
C VAL A 113 16.55 -10.35 -6.29
N ARG A 114 16.88 -10.73 -7.53
CA ARG A 114 17.39 -9.79 -8.55
C ARG A 114 16.36 -8.72 -8.91
N ILE A 115 15.09 -9.09 -9.05
CA ILE A 115 13.98 -8.14 -9.31
C ILE A 115 13.86 -7.13 -8.15
N ARG A 116 14.00 -7.58 -6.89
CA ARG A 116 14.00 -6.68 -5.73
C ARG A 116 15.18 -5.71 -5.76
N GLN A 117 16.36 -6.18 -6.13
CA GLN A 117 17.56 -5.34 -6.29
C GLN A 117 17.36 -4.31 -7.41
N ALA A 118 16.84 -4.73 -8.56
CA ALA A 118 16.51 -3.85 -9.67
C ALA A 118 15.54 -2.72 -9.24
N ARG A 119 14.52 -3.06 -8.46
CA ARG A 119 13.57 -2.09 -7.91
C ARG A 119 14.22 -1.12 -6.92
N ALA A 120 15.12 -1.61 -6.07
CA ALA A 120 15.84 -0.77 -5.11
C ALA A 120 16.74 0.26 -5.82
N GLU A 121 17.45 -0.17 -6.87
CA GLU A 121 18.30 0.70 -7.67
C GLU A 121 17.48 1.74 -8.46
N ALA A 122 16.39 1.33 -9.10
CA ALA A 122 15.51 2.26 -9.80
C ALA A 122 14.89 3.29 -8.85
N ARG A 123 14.52 2.88 -7.63
CA ARG A 123 14.04 3.79 -6.57
C ARG A 123 15.10 4.82 -6.19
N ASP A 124 16.33 4.39 -6.02
CA ASP A 124 17.44 5.29 -5.71
C ASP A 124 17.62 6.36 -6.80
N ARG A 125 17.60 5.96 -8.05
CA ARG A 125 17.64 6.87 -9.21
C ARG A 125 16.45 7.84 -9.23
N ALA A 126 15.26 7.34 -8.96
CA ALA A 126 14.03 8.15 -8.91
C ALA A 126 14.09 9.21 -7.81
N TRP A 127 14.56 8.84 -6.62
CA TRP A 127 14.69 9.78 -5.49
C TRP A 127 15.78 10.81 -5.75
N THR A 128 16.90 10.41 -6.32
CA THR A 128 17.97 11.34 -6.72
C THR A 128 17.46 12.36 -7.74
N ALA A 129 16.81 11.90 -8.81
CA ALA A 129 16.24 12.80 -9.82
C ALA A 129 15.16 13.73 -9.23
N ARG A 130 14.33 13.21 -8.29
CA ARG A 130 13.39 14.06 -7.56
C ARG A 130 14.10 15.13 -6.74
N GLY A 131 15.19 14.78 -6.06
CA GLY A 131 16.02 15.71 -5.29
C GLY A 131 16.57 16.85 -6.14
N GLU A 132 17.05 16.54 -7.34
CA GLU A 132 17.53 17.50 -8.31
C GLU A 132 16.42 18.47 -8.78
N LEU A 133 15.21 17.95 -9.00
CA LEU A 133 14.09 18.74 -9.49
C LEU A 133 13.40 19.57 -8.41
N THR A 134 13.30 19.07 -7.18
CA THR A 134 12.45 19.65 -6.12
C THR A 134 13.23 20.12 -4.89
N GLY A 135 14.53 19.88 -4.83
CA GLY A 135 15.38 20.14 -3.67
C GLY A 135 15.21 19.12 -2.53
N SER A 136 14.39 18.07 -2.71
CA SER A 136 14.18 17.03 -1.70
C SER A 136 14.00 15.65 -2.33
N GLU A 137 14.91 14.72 -2.03
CA GLU A 137 14.84 13.33 -2.51
C GLU A 137 13.62 12.59 -1.95
N LEU A 138 13.31 12.80 -0.67
CA LEU A 138 12.20 12.15 0.01
C LEU A 138 11.31 13.20 0.68
N PRO A 139 10.00 13.22 0.40
CA PRO A 139 9.09 14.10 1.11
C PRO A 139 8.97 13.68 2.57
N GLY A 140 8.70 14.65 3.45
CA GLY A 140 8.37 14.32 4.84
C GLY A 140 7.03 13.59 4.92
N SER A 141 6.95 12.63 5.85
CA SER A 141 5.68 12.03 6.23
C SER A 141 4.86 13.00 7.11
N ARG A 142 3.55 12.81 7.20
CA ARG A 142 2.68 13.67 8.02
C ARG A 142 2.10 12.89 9.20
N ALA A 143 2.25 13.47 10.39
CA ALA A 143 1.64 12.93 11.60
C ALA A 143 1.10 14.08 12.47
N ALA A 144 -0.17 14.03 12.83
CA ALA A 144 -0.83 15.02 13.66
C ALA A 144 -0.58 16.48 13.22
N GLY A 145 -0.69 16.74 11.92
CA GLY A 145 -0.47 18.04 11.29
C GLY A 145 1.00 18.47 11.16
N LYS A 146 1.92 17.69 11.69
CA LYS A 146 3.37 17.97 11.59
C LYS A 146 4.01 17.15 10.49
N THR A 147 4.97 17.75 9.80
CA THR A 147 5.87 17.03 8.90
C THR A 147 6.99 16.42 9.72
N ILE A 148 7.22 15.12 9.55
CA ILE A 148 8.33 14.38 10.14
C ILE A 148 9.29 13.99 9.03
N SER A 149 10.59 14.13 9.31
CA SER A 149 11.67 13.91 8.33
C SER A 149 12.18 12.47 8.30
N GLU A 150 11.62 11.63 9.17
CA GLU A 150 11.95 10.21 9.24
C GLU A 150 11.50 9.48 7.98
N VAL A 151 12.22 8.42 7.64
CA VAL A 151 11.73 7.38 6.73
C VAL A 151 10.70 6.56 7.49
N VAL A 152 9.45 6.63 7.10
CA VAL A 152 8.35 5.93 7.80
C VAL A 152 7.91 4.72 7.00
N ILE A 153 8.01 3.54 7.61
CA ILE A 153 7.63 2.27 7.00
C ILE A 153 6.47 1.67 7.78
N ASP A 154 5.38 1.40 7.10
CA ASP A 154 4.19 0.74 7.63
C ASP A 154 4.24 -0.74 7.32
N LEU A 155 4.07 -1.57 8.34
CA LEU A 155 3.86 -3.01 8.20
C LEU A 155 2.38 -3.31 8.42
N ASP A 156 1.73 -3.88 7.44
CA ASP A 156 0.31 -4.25 7.53
C ASP A 156 0.01 -5.50 6.72
N ALA A 157 -1.05 -6.20 7.09
CA ALA A 157 -1.53 -7.37 6.38
C ALA A 157 -2.87 -7.09 5.73
N THR A 158 -3.04 -7.57 4.51
CA THR A 158 -4.28 -7.42 3.77
C THR A 158 -4.86 -8.77 3.37
N LEU A 159 -6.15 -8.84 3.07
CA LEU A 159 -6.78 -10.05 2.56
C LEU A 159 -6.93 -9.97 1.05
N VAL A 160 -6.46 -11.00 0.36
CA VAL A 160 -6.65 -11.19 -1.07
C VAL A 160 -7.57 -12.37 -1.30
N THR A 161 -8.73 -12.12 -1.88
CA THR A 161 -9.71 -13.17 -2.18
C THR A 161 -9.24 -14.01 -3.36
N ALA A 162 -9.30 -15.33 -3.22
CA ALA A 162 -9.14 -16.28 -4.33
C ALA A 162 -10.51 -16.89 -4.67
N HIS A 163 -10.79 -16.98 -5.96
CA HIS A 163 -12.06 -17.55 -6.46
C HIS A 163 -11.94 -19.04 -6.82
N SER A 164 -10.77 -19.62 -6.59
CA SER A 164 -10.49 -21.03 -6.86
C SER A 164 -9.41 -21.53 -5.90
N GLU A 165 -9.24 -22.83 -5.82
CA GLU A 165 -8.16 -23.46 -5.07
C GLU A 165 -6.80 -23.16 -5.72
N LYS A 166 -6.21 -22.05 -5.31
CA LYS A 166 -4.83 -21.68 -5.63
C LYS A 166 -3.91 -22.26 -4.58
N GLU A 167 -2.64 -22.45 -4.93
CA GLU A 167 -1.61 -22.85 -3.97
C GLU A 167 -1.65 -21.93 -2.74
N ASP A 168 -1.70 -22.53 -1.54
CA ASP A 168 -1.79 -21.84 -0.25
C ASP A 168 -3.03 -20.95 -0.02
N ALA A 169 -4.00 -20.94 -0.93
CA ALA A 169 -5.28 -20.31 -0.61
C ALA A 169 -6.00 -21.09 0.50
N LYS A 170 -6.41 -20.40 1.55
CA LYS A 170 -7.07 -20.97 2.74
C LYS A 170 -8.23 -20.08 3.20
N GLY A 171 -9.09 -20.64 4.01
CA GLY A 171 -10.11 -19.86 4.72
C GLY A 171 -9.47 -18.83 5.65
N ASN A 172 -9.97 -17.59 5.66
CA ASN A 172 -9.44 -16.53 6.50
C ASN A 172 -10.36 -16.23 7.69
N PHE A 173 -9.84 -15.45 8.65
CA PHE A 173 -10.55 -15.11 9.89
C PHE A 173 -11.83 -14.26 9.69
N LYS A 174 -12.06 -13.71 8.50
CA LYS A 174 -13.30 -12.98 8.16
C LYS A 174 -14.34 -13.86 7.46
N GLY A 175 -14.11 -15.18 7.37
CA GLY A 175 -15.00 -16.11 6.70
C GLY A 175 -14.88 -16.14 5.17
N GLY A 176 -13.87 -15.46 4.59
CA GLY A 176 -13.53 -15.54 3.17
C GLY A 176 -12.50 -16.63 2.89
N PHE A 177 -12.15 -16.81 1.61
CA PHE A 177 -11.14 -17.75 1.15
C PHE A 177 -10.09 -17.03 0.29
N GLY A 178 -8.83 -17.35 0.47
CA GLY A 178 -7.74 -16.74 -0.31
C GLY A 178 -6.42 -16.68 0.44
N HIS A 179 -5.74 -15.53 0.37
CA HIS A 179 -4.43 -15.30 0.94
C HIS A 179 -4.45 -14.13 1.93
N HIS A 180 -3.47 -14.09 2.82
CA HIS A 180 -3.29 -13.03 3.82
C HIS A 180 -1.86 -12.49 3.76
N PRO A 181 -1.47 -11.83 2.64
CA PRO A 181 -0.13 -11.28 2.51
C PRO A 181 0.17 -10.23 3.58
N LEU A 182 1.43 -10.21 4.01
CA LEU A 182 2.01 -9.16 4.85
C LEU A 182 2.88 -8.27 3.97
N GLY A 183 2.67 -6.97 4.05
CA GLY A 183 3.39 -6.00 3.25
C GLY A 183 4.08 -4.92 4.07
N ALA A 184 4.97 -4.20 3.41
CA ALA A 184 5.62 -3.00 3.91
C ALA A 184 5.46 -1.86 2.89
N TRP A 185 5.07 -0.71 3.37
CA TRP A 185 4.88 0.50 2.56
C TRP A 185 5.66 1.67 3.14
N LEU A 186 6.19 2.51 2.26
CA LEU A 186 6.81 3.76 2.62
C LEU A 186 5.73 4.86 2.68
N ASP A 187 5.43 5.36 3.87
CA ASP A 187 4.41 6.40 4.07
C ASP A 187 4.76 7.73 3.40
N ASN A 188 6.07 8.03 3.30
CA ASN A 188 6.55 9.25 2.68
C ASN A 188 6.12 9.42 1.21
N THR A 189 6.01 8.33 0.46
CA THR A 189 5.72 8.33 -0.99
C THR A 189 4.59 7.39 -1.38
N ASN A 190 4.02 6.65 -0.42
CA ASN A 190 3.05 5.57 -0.64
C ASN A 190 3.58 4.42 -1.51
N GLU A 191 4.89 4.22 -1.55
CA GLU A 191 5.50 3.14 -2.32
C GLU A 191 5.41 1.80 -1.59
N ALA A 192 5.08 0.73 -2.33
CA ALA A 192 5.23 -0.63 -1.84
C ALA A 192 6.72 -1.02 -1.81
N LEU A 193 7.22 -1.40 -0.65
CA LEU A 193 8.62 -1.83 -0.47
C LEU A 193 8.77 -3.34 -0.58
N ALA A 194 7.99 -4.09 0.19
CA ALA A 194 8.05 -5.55 0.25
C ALA A 194 6.65 -6.15 0.39
N MET A 195 6.52 -7.39 -0.05
CA MET A 195 5.30 -8.17 0.13
C MET A 195 5.66 -9.64 0.30
N LEU A 196 5.15 -10.27 1.34
CA LEU A 196 5.23 -11.69 1.59
C LEU A 196 3.84 -12.31 1.44
N LEU A 197 3.67 -13.15 0.42
CA LEU A 197 2.44 -13.90 0.24
C LEU A 197 2.35 -14.98 1.34
N ARG A 198 1.21 -15.04 2.01
CA ARG A 198 0.94 -15.99 3.09
C ARG A 198 -0.40 -16.67 2.87
N PRO A 199 -0.60 -17.90 3.37
CA PRO A 199 -1.90 -18.54 3.38
C PRO A 199 -2.99 -17.69 4.04
N GLY A 200 -4.24 -17.85 3.61
CA GLY A 200 -5.37 -17.07 4.14
C GLY A 200 -5.56 -17.21 5.65
N ASN A 201 -5.18 -18.36 6.22
CA ASN A 201 -5.22 -18.66 7.65
C ASN A 201 -3.93 -18.28 8.40
N ALA A 202 -3.00 -17.55 7.78
CA ALA A 202 -1.77 -17.10 8.45
C ALA A 202 -2.10 -16.29 9.71
N GLY A 203 -1.41 -16.59 10.80
CA GLY A 203 -1.56 -15.90 12.08
C GLY A 203 -1.17 -14.41 11.98
N SER A 204 -1.79 -13.58 12.81
CA SER A 204 -1.50 -12.16 12.85
C SER A 204 -0.11 -11.84 13.40
N ASN A 205 0.36 -12.57 14.41
CA ASN A 205 1.58 -12.23 15.16
C ASN A 205 2.77 -13.15 14.80
N THR A 206 2.93 -13.51 13.53
CA THR A 206 4.07 -14.32 13.09
C THR A 206 5.32 -13.45 13.03
N ALA A 207 6.13 -13.49 14.10
CA ALA A 207 7.33 -12.66 14.22
C ALA A 207 8.32 -12.87 13.07
N THR A 208 8.50 -14.11 12.62
CA THR A 208 9.38 -14.46 11.49
C THR A 208 8.95 -13.75 10.20
N ASP A 209 7.64 -13.71 9.90
CA ASP A 209 7.14 -13.06 8.71
C ASP A 209 7.37 -11.55 8.75
N HIS A 210 7.12 -10.92 9.92
CA HIS A 210 7.38 -9.51 10.11
C HIS A 210 8.86 -9.15 9.96
N LEU A 211 9.76 -9.99 10.50
CA LEU A 211 11.20 -9.79 10.35
C LEU A 211 11.64 -9.95 8.89
N THR A 212 11.13 -10.95 8.18
CA THR A 212 11.42 -11.16 6.76
C THR A 212 10.96 -9.96 5.91
N VAL A 213 9.74 -9.47 6.15
CA VAL A 213 9.21 -8.32 5.41
C VAL A 213 9.96 -7.04 5.76
N LEU A 214 10.33 -6.85 7.04
CA LEU A 214 11.13 -5.72 7.49
C LEU A 214 12.51 -5.69 6.80
N GLU A 215 13.21 -6.82 6.78
CA GLU A 215 14.51 -6.95 6.12
C GLU A 215 14.42 -6.63 4.63
N GLN A 216 13.44 -7.21 3.94
CA GLN A 216 13.20 -6.93 2.53
C GLN A 216 12.83 -5.45 2.29
N ALA A 217 12.07 -4.83 3.17
CA ALA A 217 11.70 -3.43 3.06
C ALA A 217 12.90 -2.51 3.27
N LEU A 218 13.73 -2.77 4.28
CA LEU A 218 14.94 -2.00 4.54
C LEU A 218 15.94 -2.11 3.38
N ALA A 219 16.03 -3.29 2.73
CA ALA A 219 16.84 -3.48 1.54
C ALA A 219 16.36 -2.66 0.33
N GLN A 220 15.11 -2.18 0.33
CA GLN A 220 14.58 -1.29 -0.70
C GLN A 220 14.91 0.19 -0.48
N ILE A 221 15.39 0.55 0.71
CA ILE A 221 15.72 1.94 1.05
C ILE A 221 17.20 2.20 0.73
N PRO A 222 17.55 3.25 -0.01
CA PRO A 222 18.96 3.61 -0.26
C PRO A 222 19.76 3.80 1.02
N ASP A 223 21.02 3.38 1.04
CA ASP A 223 21.87 3.36 2.24
C ASP A 223 21.97 4.73 2.92
N ARG A 224 22.05 5.81 2.13
CA ARG A 224 22.07 7.19 2.64
C ARG A 224 20.81 7.56 3.43
N TRP A 225 19.71 6.86 3.21
CA TRP A 225 18.45 7.05 3.91
C TRP A 225 18.29 6.05 5.05
N ARG A 226 18.80 4.81 4.93
CA ARG A 226 18.82 3.82 6.02
C ARG A 226 19.67 4.27 7.22
N SER A 227 20.72 5.05 6.98
CA SER A 227 21.56 5.63 8.04
C SER A 227 20.89 6.79 8.77
N LYS A 228 19.77 7.30 8.28
CA LYS A 228 18.94 8.31 8.93
C LYS A 228 17.93 7.67 9.89
N ASN A 229 17.09 8.51 10.49
CA ASN A 229 16.05 8.03 11.38
C ASN A 229 14.97 7.28 10.59
N VAL A 230 14.82 6.01 10.87
CA VAL A 230 13.76 5.15 10.31
C VAL A 230 12.76 4.84 11.42
N LEU A 231 11.48 5.04 11.13
CA LEU A 231 10.35 4.75 12.02
C LEU A 231 9.52 3.63 11.40
N ILE A 232 9.37 2.54 12.13
CA ILE A 232 8.52 1.41 11.76
C ILE A 232 7.18 1.52 12.48
N ARG A 233 6.07 1.47 11.73
CA ARG A 233 4.73 1.43 12.30
C ARG A 233 4.09 0.08 12.01
N ALA A 234 3.42 -0.50 13.00
CA ALA A 234 2.60 -1.69 12.84
C ALA A 234 1.40 -1.62 13.77
N ASP A 235 0.31 -2.26 13.39
CA ASP A 235 -0.85 -2.42 14.25
C ASP A 235 -0.61 -3.48 15.36
N GLY A 236 -1.66 -3.83 16.10
CA GLY A 236 -1.57 -4.86 17.15
C GLY A 236 -1.19 -6.24 16.64
N ALA A 237 -1.34 -6.51 15.34
CA ALA A 237 -0.92 -7.76 14.72
C ALA A 237 0.61 -7.88 14.64
N GLY A 238 1.33 -6.74 14.57
CA GLY A 238 2.78 -6.70 14.60
C GLY A 238 3.39 -6.84 16.00
N TYR A 239 2.58 -6.87 17.06
CA TYR A 239 3.10 -6.95 18.42
C TYR A 239 3.73 -8.31 18.73
N SER A 240 5.04 -8.35 18.75
CA SER A 240 5.79 -9.49 19.24
C SER A 240 7.08 -9.04 19.92
N HIS A 241 7.54 -9.82 20.91
CA HIS A 241 8.81 -9.54 21.59
C HIS A 241 9.98 -9.58 20.58
N ALA A 242 9.96 -10.53 19.67
CA ALA A 242 11.02 -10.69 18.68
C ALA A 242 11.11 -9.48 17.73
N LEU A 243 9.97 -8.98 17.20
CA LEU A 243 9.99 -7.82 16.34
C LEU A 243 10.47 -6.56 17.08
N ILE A 244 9.90 -6.25 18.25
CA ILE A 244 10.29 -5.06 19.02
C ILE A 244 11.77 -5.11 19.43
N SER A 245 12.28 -6.28 19.85
CA SER A 245 13.69 -6.47 20.16
C SER A 245 14.58 -6.25 18.94
N ALA A 246 14.20 -6.78 17.79
CA ALA A 246 14.95 -6.61 16.55
C ALA A 246 14.99 -5.14 16.10
N LEU A 247 13.86 -4.42 16.18
CA LEU A 247 13.80 -2.99 15.89
C LEU A 247 14.70 -2.19 16.81
N SER A 248 14.65 -2.49 18.12
CA SER A 248 15.49 -1.83 19.11
C SER A 248 16.99 -2.11 18.90
N THR A 249 17.37 -3.35 18.62
CA THR A 249 18.77 -3.76 18.37
C THR A 249 19.34 -3.08 17.13
N GLN A 250 18.52 -2.88 16.10
CA GLN A 250 18.90 -2.17 14.87
C GLN A 250 18.87 -0.63 15.02
N GLY A 251 18.52 -0.10 16.20
CA GLY A 251 18.42 1.35 16.43
C GLY A 251 17.26 2.03 15.71
N LEU A 252 16.29 1.24 15.23
CA LEU A 252 15.11 1.76 14.54
C LEU A 252 14.09 2.31 15.53
N GLY A 253 13.45 3.43 15.17
CA GLY A 253 12.28 3.90 15.87
C GLY A 253 11.07 3.02 15.57
N PHE A 254 10.13 2.95 16.49
CA PHE A 254 8.90 2.18 16.23
C PHE A 254 7.66 2.74 16.91
N SER A 255 6.52 2.40 16.35
CA SER A 255 5.17 2.61 16.88
C SER A 255 4.36 1.35 16.56
N VAL A 256 4.23 0.47 17.55
CA VAL A 256 3.58 -0.84 17.39
C VAL A 256 2.41 -0.95 18.34
N GLY A 257 1.27 -1.45 17.87
CA GLY A 257 0.10 -1.69 18.72
C GLY A 257 0.49 -2.53 19.93
N TYR A 258 0.07 -2.12 21.12
CA TYR A 258 0.35 -2.81 22.37
C TYR A 258 -0.96 -3.44 22.93
N PRO A 259 -0.93 -4.66 23.43
CA PRO A 259 -2.14 -5.29 23.94
C PRO A 259 -2.67 -4.54 25.17
N VAL A 260 -3.97 -4.30 25.21
CA VAL A 260 -4.64 -3.72 26.38
C VAL A 260 -4.83 -4.83 27.41
N THR A 261 -3.75 -5.12 28.15
CA THR A 261 -3.73 -6.10 29.24
C THR A 261 -4.50 -5.61 30.46
N GLU A 262 -4.69 -6.47 31.45
CA GLU A 262 -5.28 -6.08 32.73
C GLU A 262 -4.46 -4.99 33.42
N ALA A 263 -3.15 -5.10 33.44
CA ALA A 263 -2.25 -4.07 33.98
C ALA A 263 -2.45 -2.70 33.29
N VAL A 264 -2.65 -2.67 31.97
CA VAL A 264 -2.98 -1.42 31.25
C VAL A 264 -4.33 -0.88 31.69
N ARG A 265 -5.35 -1.76 31.84
CA ARG A 265 -6.69 -1.33 32.29
C ARG A 265 -6.66 -0.79 33.71
N ASP A 266 -5.89 -1.40 34.60
CA ASP A 266 -5.76 -0.95 35.98
C ASP A 266 -5.00 0.37 36.07
N ALA A 267 -3.93 0.53 35.30
CA ALA A 267 -3.24 1.82 35.18
C ALA A 267 -4.22 2.93 34.72
N ILE A 268 -5.06 2.64 33.73
CA ILE A 268 -6.07 3.60 33.23
C ILE A 268 -7.07 4.00 34.32
N LYS A 269 -7.52 3.06 35.16
CA LYS A 269 -8.48 3.34 36.27
C LYS A 269 -7.90 4.28 37.31
N LEU A 270 -6.59 4.24 37.54
CA LEU A 270 -5.89 5.07 38.53
C LEU A 270 -5.61 6.49 38.01
N LEU A 271 -5.75 6.75 36.71
CA LEU A 271 -5.41 8.04 36.13
C LEU A 271 -6.50 9.09 36.37
N PRO A 272 -6.15 10.25 36.94
CA PRO A 272 -7.09 11.35 37.11
C PRO A 272 -7.44 11.98 35.76
N LYS A 273 -8.58 12.64 35.66
CA LYS A 273 -9.07 13.26 34.43
C LYS A 273 -8.08 14.25 33.81
N TRP A 274 -7.35 15.00 34.62
CA TRP A 274 -6.38 16.00 34.17
C TRP A 274 -5.11 15.41 33.53
N ALA A 275 -4.82 14.13 33.76
CA ALA A 275 -3.66 13.46 33.15
C ALA A 275 -3.85 13.21 31.62
N TRP A 276 -5.10 13.22 31.18
CA TRP A 276 -5.45 12.98 29.77
C TRP A 276 -5.31 14.25 28.96
N THR A 277 -4.71 14.11 27.78
CA THR A 277 -4.54 15.19 26.80
C THR A 277 -5.34 14.86 25.55
N ALA A 278 -6.03 15.86 24.99
CA ALA A 278 -6.80 15.65 23.76
C ALA A 278 -5.92 15.10 22.64
N ALA A 279 -6.42 14.09 21.93
CA ALA A 279 -5.77 13.52 20.77
C ALA A 279 -5.91 14.44 19.56
N ASN A 280 -4.97 14.33 18.61
CA ASN A 280 -5.03 15.05 17.34
C ASN A 280 -5.46 14.12 16.19
N ASN A 281 -6.11 14.70 15.20
CA ASN A 281 -6.32 14.07 13.89
C ASN A 281 -5.04 14.08 13.06
N ALA A 282 -5.05 13.41 11.90
CA ALA A 282 -3.93 13.37 10.97
C ALA A 282 -3.53 14.76 10.45
N ASP A 283 -4.50 15.70 10.33
CA ASP A 283 -4.30 17.09 9.92
C ASP A 283 -3.77 18.02 11.02
N GLY A 284 -3.77 17.53 12.29
CA GLY A 284 -3.33 18.28 13.46
C GLY A 284 -4.45 18.95 14.24
N GLY A 285 -5.69 18.94 13.74
CA GLY A 285 -6.86 19.37 14.48
C GLY A 285 -7.14 18.46 15.68
N LEU A 286 -7.84 18.96 16.68
CA LEU A 286 -8.25 18.15 17.84
C LEU A 286 -9.23 17.07 17.38
N ARG A 287 -9.03 15.86 17.87
CA ARG A 287 -9.94 14.75 17.64
C ARG A 287 -11.02 14.75 18.71
N GLU A 288 -12.24 14.95 18.29
CA GLU A 288 -13.38 14.97 19.21
C GLU A 288 -13.52 13.64 19.96
N HIS A 289 -13.80 13.72 21.24
CA HIS A 289 -14.01 12.56 22.11
C HIS A 289 -12.85 11.54 22.12
N ALA A 290 -11.63 12.00 21.87
CA ALA A 290 -10.44 11.18 21.92
C ALA A 290 -9.34 11.84 22.74
N ASP A 291 -8.78 11.09 23.67
CA ASP A 291 -7.69 11.53 24.54
C ASP A 291 -6.54 10.53 24.56
N VAL A 292 -5.36 11.02 24.88
CA VAL A 292 -4.13 10.21 25.01
C VAL A 292 -3.48 10.44 26.36
N VAL A 293 -2.79 9.42 26.84
CA VAL A 293 -2.00 9.46 28.08
C VAL A 293 -0.83 8.48 27.98
N GLU A 294 0.27 8.81 28.61
CA GLU A 294 1.39 7.88 28.78
C GLU A 294 1.24 7.11 30.11
N VAL A 295 1.38 5.78 30.03
CA VAL A 295 1.26 4.88 31.19
C VAL A 295 2.55 4.11 31.47
N THR A 296 3.66 4.47 30.83
CA THR A 296 4.95 3.78 30.93
C THR A 296 5.38 3.53 32.37
N GLY A 297 5.34 4.55 33.22
CA GLY A 297 5.75 4.48 34.64
C GLY A 297 4.79 3.71 35.56
N MET A 298 3.63 3.29 35.03
CA MET A 298 2.61 2.54 35.77
C MET A 298 2.62 1.04 35.42
N LEU A 299 3.45 0.62 34.47
CA LEU A 299 3.52 -0.74 33.97
C LEU A 299 4.85 -1.39 34.37
N ASP A 300 4.81 -2.68 34.70
CA ASP A 300 6.03 -3.47 34.79
C ASP A 300 6.54 -3.79 33.37
N LEU A 301 7.54 -3.05 32.95
CA LEU A 301 8.24 -3.21 31.69
C LEU A 301 9.61 -3.88 31.85
N SER A 302 9.89 -4.52 32.98
CA SER A 302 11.18 -5.14 33.30
C SER A 302 11.66 -6.11 32.21
N ARG A 303 10.76 -6.90 31.65
CA ARG A 303 11.04 -7.81 30.52
C ARG A 303 11.56 -7.10 29.26
N TRP A 304 11.33 -5.80 29.13
CA TRP A 304 11.76 -4.99 28.00
C TRP A 304 13.03 -4.18 28.26
N THR A 305 13.41 -4.02 29.53
CA THR A 305 14.52 -3.16 29.92
C THR A 305 15.84 -3.56 29.28
N ALA A 306 16.10 -4.85 29.16
CA ALA A 306 17.33 -5.37 28.55
C ALA A 306 17.31 -5.27 27.02
N THR A 307 16.16 -5.52 26.37
CA THR A 307 16.05 -5.64 24.91
C THR A 307 15.58 -4.37 24.23
N CYS A 308 14.85 -3.54 24.95
CA CYS A 308 14.29 -2.30 24.40
C CYS A 308 14.30 -1.17 25.47
N PRO A 309 15.48 -0.67 25.89
CA PRO A 309 15.56 0.43 26.85
C PRO A 309 14.89 1.68 26.27
N GLY A 310 14.11 2.38 27.12
CA GLY A 310 13.41 3.59 26.74
C GLY A 310 12.11 3.38 25.95
N MET A 311 11.58 2.15 25.91
CA MET A 311 10.24 1.90 25.38
C MET A 311 9.20 2.63 26.21
N ARG A 312 8.26 3.26 25.52
CA ARG A 312 7.13 3.96 26.15
C ARG A 312 5.82 3.29 25.75
N VAL A 313 4.83 3.35 26.61
CA VAL A 313 3.47 2.87 26.32
C VAL A 313 2.50 4.04 26.42
N ILE A 314 1.85 4.34 25.31
CA ILE A 314 0.88 5.43 25.18
C ILE A 314 -0.49 4.81 24.95
N VAL A 315 -1.46 5.24 25.72
CA VAL A 315 -2.86 4.81 25.62
C VAL A 315 -3.68 5.92 24.98
N ARG A 316 -4.52 5.55 24.03
CA ARG A 316 -5.58 6.39 23.47
C ARG A 316 -6.94 5.81 23.85
N ARG A 317 -7.82 6.64 24.38
CA ARG A 317 -9.25 6.34 24.52
C ARG A 317 -10.04 7.15 23.51
N GLU A 318 -11.09 6.58 22.98
CA GLU A 318 -11.92 7.22 21.95
C GLU A 318 -13.34 6.68 22.03
N HIS A 319 -14.34 7.54 21.82
CA HIS A 319 -15.71 7.07 21.67
C HIS A 319 -15.84 6.21 20.41
N PRO A 320 -16.49 5.05 20.49
CA PRO A 320 -16.72 4.24 19.31
C PRO A 320 -17.61 4.99 18.31
N HIS A 321 -17.37 4.77 17.03
CA HIS A 321 -18.20 5.31 15.96
C HIS A 321 -19.68 4.95 16.14
N PRO A 322 -20.60 5.84 15.77
CA PRO A 322 -22.04 5.55 15.79
C PRO A 322 -22.35 4.23 15.09
N GLY A 323 -23.18 3.39 15.72
CA GLY A 323 -23.55 2.07 15.20
C GLY A 323 -22.69 0.91 15.69
N ARG A 324 -21.65 1.12 16.50
CA ARG A 324 -20.94 0.03 17.20
C ARG A 324 -21.33 0.01 18.68
N PRO A 325 -21.63 -1.19 19.25
CA PRO A 325 -21.91 -1.29 20.68
C PRO A 325 -20.70 -0.81 21.47
N TRP A 326 -20.94 0.09 22.41
CA TRP A 326 -19.93 0.58 23.34
C TRP A 326 -19.51 -0.55 24.28
N THR A 327 -18.22 -0.88 24.25
CA THR A 327 -17.59 -1.72 25.26
C THR A 327 -16.31 -1.03 25.71
N PRO A 328 -16.02 -0.96 27.02
CA PRO A 328 -14.85 -0.28 27.56
C PRO A 328 -13.53 -0.76 26.94
N SER A 329 -13.46 -2.04 26.54
CA SER A 329 -12.28 -2.64 25.91
C SER A 329 -12.07 -2.27 24.44
N ARG A 330 -13.12 -1.79 23.74
CA ARG A 330 -13.05 -1.38 22.32
C ARG A 330 -12.81 0.11 22.11
N SER A 331 -12.95 0.89 23.17
CA SER A 331 -12.70 2.34 23.15
C SER A 331 -11.27 2.70 23.54
N VAL A 332 -10.44 1.72 23.86
CA VAL A 332 -9.05 1.94 24.31
C VAL A 332 -8.10 1.18 23.40
N THR A 333 -7.08 1.88 22.92
CA THR A 333 -5.92 1.31 22.22
C THR A 333 -4.66 1.71 22.96
N ALA A 334 -3.69 0.81 23.02
CA ALA A 334 -2.37 1.09 23.54
C ALA A 334 -1.31 0.90 22.47
N THR A 335 -0.25 1.67 22.51
CA THR A 335 0.84 1.63 21.53
C THR A 335 2.17 1.64 22.27
N ALA A 336 3.02 0.65 21.99
CA ALA A 336 4.42 0.68 22.37
C ALA A 336 5.20 1.52 21.38
N THR A 337 6.03 2.43 21.88
CA THR A 337 6.78 3.34 21.03
C THR A 337 8.19 3.57 21.55
N LYS A 338 9.11 3.78 20.62
CA LYS A 338 10.46 4.24 20.89
C LYS A 338 10.91 5.14 19.74
N PRO A 339 11.32 6.38 20.00
CA PRO A 339 11.90 7.24 18.96
C PRO A 339 13.26 6.70 18.52
N SER A 340 13.62 6.97 17.28
CA SER A 340 14.95 6.65 16.74
C SER A 340 16.08 7.52 17.30
N ARG A 341 15.73 8.65 17.94
CA ARG A 341 16.64 9.56 18.63
C ARG A 341 16.21 9.77 20.08
N PRO A 342 17.16 10.05 21.03
CA PRO A 342 16.77 10.47 22.36
C PRO A 342 15.90 11.73 22.27
N THR A 343 14.69 11.64 22.81
CA THR A 343 13.75 12.78 22.88
C THR A 343 14.22 13.74 23.98
N PRO A 344 14.15 15.06 23.79
CA PRO A 344 14.26 15.98 24.92
C PRO A 344 13.19 15.70 25.98
N PRO A 345 13.43 16.00 27.24
CA PRO A 345 12.59 15.60 28.37
C PRO A 345 11.15 16.09 28.22
N ALA A 346 10.26 15.30 28.79
CA ALA A 346 8.81 15.36 28.74
C ALA A 346 8.21 16.78 28.77
N GLY A 347 7.68 17.18 27.65
CA GLY A 347 6.83 18.37 27.47
C GLY A 347 5.82 18.20 26.36
N SER A 348 5.91 17.16 25.57
CA SER A 348 5.14 17.07 24.33
C SER A 348 4.47 15.72 24.05
N CYS A 349 3.74 15.16 25.01
CA CYS A 349 2.79 14.09 24.70
C CYS A 349 1.79 14.51 23.62
N ARG A 350 1.57 15.82 23.44
CA ARG A 350 0.66 16.35 22.42
C ARG A 350 1.09 16.10 20.97
N SER A 351 2.40 15.95 20.72
CA SER A 351 2.93 15.80 19.35
C SER A 351 3.07 14.35 18.92
N TRP A 352 2.85 13.41 19.82
CA TRP A 352 2.98 11.99 19.60
C TRP A 352 1.64 11.30 19.75
N THR A 353 0.68 11.63 18.91
CA THR A 353 -0.40 10.70 18.64
C THR A 353 0.19 9.60 17.77
N PRO A 354 0.00 8.31 18.12
CA PRO A 354 0.13 7.26 17.13
C PRO A 354 -0.79 7.70 16.00
N GLY A 355 -0.19 8.11 14.88
CA GLY A 355 -0.98 8.32 13.68
C GLY A 355 -1.88 7.08 13.59
N THR A 356 -3.17 7.25 13.47
CA THR A 356 -3.95 6.21 12.80
C THR A 356 -3.10 5.91 11.60
N ALA A 357 -2.51 4.70 11.54
CA ALA A 357 -1.91 4.25 10.31
C ALA A 357 -2.89 4.68 9.23
N PRO A 358 -2.53 5.49 8.25
CA PRO A 358 -3.42 5.71 7.16
C PRO A 358 -3.83 4.30 6.79
N THR A 359 -5.12 4.03 6.87
CA THR A 359 -5.63 2.78 6.31
C THR A 359 -4.98 2.76 4.96
N PRO A 360 -4.11 1.79 4.65
CA PRO A 360 -3.43 1.80 3.37
C PRO A 360 -4.51 2.08 2.35
N ALA A 361 -4.28 3.00 1.44
CA ALA A 361 -5.24 3.41 0.43
C ALA A 361 -5.73 2.22 -0.41
N SER A 362 -5.15 1.08 -0.22
CA SER A 362 -5.54 -0.25 -0.69
C SER A 362 -6.61 -0.95 0.16
N LYS A 363 -7.37 -0.28 0.96
CA LYS A 363 -8.77 -0.66 0.91
C LYS A 363 -9.28 -0.18 -0.44
N THR A 364 -8.62 -0.62 -1.48
CA THR A 364 -9.22 -0.82 -2.78
C THR A 364 -10.44 -1.64 -2.49
N THR A 365 -11.41 -0.92 -2.17
CA THR A 365 -12.75 -1.09 -2.64
C THR A 365 -12.65 -2.01 -3.84
N SER A 366 -13.18 -3.24 -3.68
CA SER A 366 -13.82 -3.88 -4.81
C SER A 366 -14.40 -2.76 -5.66
N ALA A 367 -13.96 -2.66 -6.91
CA ALA A 367 -14.43 -1.67 -7.86
C ALA A 367 -15.96 -1.78 -7.98
N GLN A 368 -16.66 -1.10 -7.11
CA GLN A 368 -17.99 -0.63 -7.40
C GLN A 368 -17.78 0.63 -8.21
N ALA A 369 -18.02 0.49 -9.51
CA ALA A 369 -18.17 1.60 -10.43
C ALA A 369 -19.01 2.69 -9.75
N ARG A 370 -18.35 3.75 -9.29
CA ARG A 370 -19.05 4.98 -8.97
C ARG A 370 -19.41 5.62 -10.31
N THR A 371 -20.65 5.53 -10.67
CA THR A 371 -21.29 6.40 -11.65
C THR A 371 -20.81 7.84 -11.38
N PRO A 372 -20.29 8.57 -12.36
CA PRO A 372 -19.90 9.96 -12.15
C PRO A 372 -21.15 10.74 -11.78
N ALA A 373 -21.08 11.45 -10.67
CA ALA A 373 -22.10 12.42 -10.29
C ALA A 373 -22.25 13.42 -11.43
N SER A 374 -23.47 13.51 -11.95
CA SER A 374 -23.89 14.51 -12.92
C SER A 374 -23.60 15.90 -12.37
N GLY A 375 -22.58 16.55 -12.91
CA GLY A 375 -22.37 17.97 -12.73
C GLY A 375 -23.54 18.74 -13.39
N THR A 376 -24.32 19.41 -12.56
CA THR A 376 -25.36 20.35 -13.00
C THR A 376 -24.73 21.51 -13.74
N CYS A 377 -24.98 21.61 -15.04
CA CYS A 377 -24.79 22.83 -15.80
C CYS A 377 -25.94 23.82 -15.49
N PRO A 378 -25.70 25.13 -15.45
CA PRO A 378 -26.75 26.12 -15.27
C PRO A 378 -27.66 26.28 -16.51
N PRO A 379 -28.90 26.76 -16.36
CA PRO A 379 -29.89 26.72 -17.40
C PRO A 379 -29.65 27.84 -18.45
N GLY A 380 -29.49 27.46 -19.69
CA GLY A 380 -29.56 28.32 -20.85
C GLY A 380 -30.90 28.13 -21.54
N THR A 381 -31.53 29.25 -21.89
CA THR A 381 -32.85 29.53 -22.48
C THR A 381 -33.26 28.67 -23.68
N PRO A 382 -34.58 28.49 -23.92
CA PRO A 382 -35.10 27.59 -24.93
C PRO A 382 -35.32 28.29 -26.28
N THR A 383 -35.00 27.59 -27.36
CA THR A 383 -35.58 27.90 -28.69
C THR A 383 -36.14 26.64 -29.35
N SER A 384 -37.26 26.84 -29.89
CA SER A 384 -38.36 26.08 -30.41
C SER A 384 -38.11 25.09 -31.56
N THR A 385 -39.01 24.07 -31.57
CA THR A 385 -39.68 23.40 -32.72
C THR A 385 -38.95 22.44 -33.64
N ARG A 386 -39.29 21.17 -33.64
CA ARG A 386 -40.25 20.54 -34.56
C ARG A 386 -40.39 19.01 -34.38
N SER A 387 -41.61 18.62 -34.44
CA SER A 387 -42.27 17.32 -34.54
C SER A 387 -41.58 16.19 -35.35
N GLY A 388 -41.74 14.95 -34.87
CA GLY A 388 -41.56 13.71 -35.62
C GLY A 388 -41.91 12.49 -34.79
N SER A 389 -43.09 11.95 -35.04
CA SER A 389 -43.70 10.72 -34.51
C SER A 389 -42.87 9.46 -34.81
N ASN A 390 -42.78 8.49 -33.90
CA ASN A 390 -43.29 7.14 -34.07
C ASN A 390 -43.03 6.21 -32.83
N SER A 391 -43.96 5.34 -32.67
CA SER A 391 -44.38 4.50 -31.58
C SER A 391 -43.49 3.24 -31.28
N PRO A 392 -43.84 2.45 -30.24
CA PRO A 392 -42.93 1.69 -29.45
C PRO A 392 -42.85 0.18 -29.84
N SER A 393 -41.73 -0.46 -29.54
CA SER A 393 -41.64 -1.93 -29.56
C SER A 393 -41.25 -2.47 -28.20
N SER A 394 -42.02 -3.48 -27.81
CA SER A 394 -42.08 -4.19 -26.53
C SER A 394 -40.80 -4.89 -26.05
N PRO A 395 -40.68 -5.14 -24.73
CA PRO A 395 -39.57 -5.88 -24.17
C PRO A 395 -39.74 -7.41 -24.34
N ARG A 396 -38.67 -8.07 -24.76
CA ARG A 396 -38.58 -9.54 -24.73
C ARG A 396 -38.12 -10.02 -23.37
N THR A 397 -38.98 -10.81 -22.71
CA THR A 397 -38.72 -11.60 -21.52
C THR A 397 -37.74 -12.75 -21.83
N CYS A 398 -36.66 -12.86 -21.08
CA CYS A 398 -35.85 -14.07 -21.02
C CYS A 398 -36.22 -14.89 -19.77
N SER A 399 -36.61 -16.13 -20.01
CA SER A 399 -36.97 -17.14 -19.02
C SER A 399 -35.71 -17.79 -18.38
N PRO A 400 -35.81 -18.33 -17.15
CA PRO A 400 -34.69 -18.92 -16.45
C PRO A 400 -34.42 -20.37 -16.89
N TRP A 401 -33.18 -20.80 -16.87
CA TRP A 401 -32.72 -22.14 -17.13
C TRP A 401 -32.98 -23.08 -15.95
N PRO A 402 -33.30 -24.37 -16.22
CA PRO A 402 -33.64 -25.36 -15.19
C PRO A 402 -32.38 -25.99 -14.58
N SER A 403 -32.44 -26.15 -13.26
CA SER A 403 -31.53 -26.96 -12.45
C SER A 403 -31.56 -28.44 -12.88
N ARG A 404 -30.43 -29.08 -13.12
CA ARG A 404 -30.30 -30.55 -13.13
C ARG A 404 -29.63 -31.01 -11.84
N ARG A 405 -30.38 -31.84 -11.11
CA ARG A 405 -29.86 -32.75 -10.09
C ARG A 405 -29.35 -34.03 -10.79
N SER A 406 -28.22 -34.50 -10.41
CA SER A 406 -27.87 -35.91 -10.05
C SER A 406 -26.41 -35.93 -9.65
#